data_413f49a05c41d29823143b3640827ca4
#
_entry.id   413f49a05c41d29823143b3640827ca4
#
_cell.length_a   1.000
_cell.length_b   1.000
_cell.length_c   1.000
_cell.angle_alpha   90.00
_cell.angle_beta   90.00
_cell.angle_gamma   90.00
#
_symmetry.space_group_name_H-M   'P 1'
#
loop_
_entity.id
_entity.type
_entity.pdbx_description
1 polymer ?
#
loop_
_entity_poly.entity_id
_entity_poly.type
_entity_poly.pdbx_seq_one_letter_code
_entity_poly.pdbx_strand_id
1 'polypeptide(L)'
;AALMHESPTVTTVHPSPQGDVELWYDLGEQNVGYYAFDLIADAGVAVDIFSLEYIAPDGRLQHSLGNRNGLRYITRQGVNEFTSLKRRSGRYVFLTLRNQKTPVRIRNFRLIESTYPLDYVGSFACSDARLDRIWDVSTRTLKLCMEDTFTDCPLYEQTHWVGDARNESLLAYPVFGTTDLARRCIRITAQSLERYPIAGCQTPSSWDVLIPAW
;
A
#
# COMPACT_ATOMS: atom_id res chain seq x y z
N ALA A 1 8.80 -5.74 -20.29
CA ALA A 1 8.34 -7.14 -20.10
C ALA A 1 9.11 -7.82 -18.97
N ALA A 2 10.44 -7.65 -18.89
CA ALA A 2 11.27 -8.30 -17.85
C ALA A 2 10.94 -7.88 -16.41
N LEU A 3 10.34 -6.71 -16.21
CA LEU A 3 9.94 -6.20 -14.89
C LEU A 3 8.53 -6.62 -14.46
N MET A 4 7.77 -7.25 -15.35
CA MET A 4 6.40 -7.70 -15.05
C MET A 4 6.34 -9.16 -14.59
N HIS A 5 7.46 -9.88 -14.69
CA HIS A 5 7.58 -11.28 -14.29
C HIS A 5 8.95 -11.51 -13.66
N GLU A 6 9.08 -12.50 -12.80
CA GLU A 6 10.38 -12.97 -12.36
C GLU A 6 11.20 -13.40 -13.57
N SER A 7 12.24 -12.64 -13.85
CA SER A 7 13.10 -12.86 -15.01
C SER A 7 14.54 -12.53 -14.63
N PRO A 8 15.51 -13.36 -15.05
CA PRO A 8 16.93 -13.03 -14.91
C PRO A 8 17.36 -11.85 -15.79
N THR A 9 16.46 -11.38 -16.66
CA THR A 9 16.76 -10.34 -17.63
C THR A 9 16.77 -8.95 -16.97
N VAL A 10 17.83 -8.22 -17.22
CA VAL A 10 18.02 -6.85 -16.75
C VAL A 10 17.32 -5.87 -17.71
N THR A 11 16.52 -4.98 -17.19
CA THR A 11 15.94 -3.86 -17.96
C THR A 11 16.91 -2.68 -17.93
N THR A 12 17.39 -2.26 -19.09
CA THR A 12 18.24 -1.07 -19.21
C THR A 12 17.40 0.14 -19.58
N VAL A 13 17.46 1.18 -18.74
CA VAL A 13 16.78 2.46 -18.95
C VAL A 13 17.85 3.50 -19.31
N HIS A 14 17.78 4.01 -20.53
CA HIS A 14 18.71 5.04 -21.01
C HIS A 14 18.25 6.44 -20.57
N PRO A 15 19.19 7.37 -20.33
CA PRO A 15 18.83 8.76 -20.12
C PRO A 15 18.12 9.34 -21.34
N SER A 16 17.18 10.24 -21.12
CA SER A 16 16.43 10.92 -22.17
C SER A 16 16.93 12.35 -22.36
N PRO A 17 17.14 12.83 -23.59
CA PRO A 17 17.46 14.23 -23.85
C PRO A 17 16.29 15.18 -23.50
N GLN A 18 15.08 14.64 -23.32
CA GLN A 18 13.87 15.40 -22.96
C GLN A 18 13.69 15.58 -21.45
N GLY A 19 14.54 14.97 -20.63
CA GLY A 19 14.51 15.07 -19.17
C GLY A 19 14.44 13.73 -18.46
N ASP A 20 13.73 13.71 -17.33
CA ASP A 20 13.59 12.54 -16.49
C ASP A 20 12.85 11.40 -17.22
N VAL A 21 13.17 10.16 -16.86
CA VAL A 21 12.49 8.97 -17.43
C VAL A 21 11.54 8.40 -16.39
N GLU A 22 10.29 8.23 -16.78
CA GLU A 22 9.27 7.62 -15.94
C GLU A 22 8.78 6.30 -16.52
N LEU A 23 8.74 5.28 -15.69
CA LEU A 23 8.18 3.97 -15.99
C LEU A 23 6.85 3.81 -15.26
N TRP A 24 5.82 3.38 -15.99
CA TRP A 24 4.48 3.15 -15.43
C TRP A 24 4.21 1.65 -15.37
N TYR A 25 3.71 1.23 -14.21
CA TYR A 25 3.28 -0.15 -13.96
C TYR A 25 1.81 -0.16 -13.55
N ASP A 26 1.00 -0.99 -14.20
CA ASP A 26 -0.33 -1.39 -13.71
C ASP A 26 -0.19 -2.79 -13.09
N LEU A 27 -0.41 -2.90 -11.79
CA LEU A 27 -0.35 -4.16 -11.06
C LEU A 27 -1.62 -5.01 -11.27
N GLY A 28 -2.59 -4.51 -12.06
CA GLY A 28 -3.85 -5.17 -12.34
C GLY A 28 -4.90 -4.96 -11.24
N GLU A 29 -4.47 -4.89 -10.00
CA GLU A 29 -5.33 -4.67 -8.84
C GLU A 29 -4.60 -3.88 -7.74
N GLN A 30 -5.35 -3.37 -6.78
CA GLN A 30 -4.81 -2.73 -5.59
C GLN A 30 -3.97 -3.73 -4.78
N ASN A 31 -2.78 -3.32 -4.41
CA ASN A 31 -1.87 -4.07 -3.55
C ASN A 31 -1.31 -3.19 -2.45
N VAL A 32 -0.78 -3.79 -1.40
CA VAL A 32 -0.23 -3.10 -0.24
C VAL A 32 1.02 -3.82 0.27
N GLY A 33 2.05 -3.07 0.61
CA GLY A 33 3.30 -3.66 1.07
C GLY A 33 4.50 -2.72 0.96
N TYR A 34 5.66 -3.29 0.80
CA TYR A 34 6.93 -2.58 0.73
C TYR A 34 7.50 -2.65 -0.67
N TYR A 35 7.81 -1.51 -1.28
CA TYR A 35 8.54 -1.49 -2.54
C TYR A 35 10.00 -1.90 -2.32
N ALA A 36 10.46 -2.80 -3.17
CA ALA A 36 11.84 -3.23 -3.17
C ALA A 36 12.40 -3.22 -4.60
N PHE A 37 13.67 -2.91 -4.73
CA PHE A 37 14.36 -2.97 -6.02
C PHE A 37 15.84 -3.31 -5.88
N ASP A 38 16.36 -3.88 -6.96
CA ASP A 38 17.78 -4.13 -7.18
C ASP A 38 18.16 -3.44 -8.49
N LEU A 39 19.03 -2.46 -8.44
CA LEU A 39 19.47 -1.74 -9.63
C LEU A 39 20.96 -1.41 -9.60
N ILE A 40 21.51 -1.13 -10.77
CA ILE A 40 22.89 -0.65 -10.96
C ILE A 40 22.82 0.72 -11.59
N ALA A 41 23.42 1.72 -10.94
CA ALA A 41 23.40 3.11 -11.36
C ALA A 41 24.69 3.84 -10.94
N ASP A 42 24.90 5.02 -11.52
CA ASP A 42 25.86 5.97 -10.99
C ASP A 42 25.33 6.59 -9.69
N ALA A 43 26.24 7.15 -8.90
CA ALA A 43 25.87 7.88 -7.70
C ALA A 43 25.07 9.16 -8.05
N GLY A 44 24.04 9.47 -7.25
CA GLY A 44 23.26 10.70 -7.35
C GLY A 44 22.05 10.64 -8.29
N VAL A 45 21.73 9.49 -8.88
CA VAL A 45 20.43 9.30 -9.55
C VAL A 45 19.35 9.24 -8.49
N ALA A 46 18.31 10.07 -8.63
CA ALA A 46 17.14 9.99 -7.77
C ALA A 46 16.14 9.01 -8.37
N VAL A 47 15.77 8.01 -7.59
CA VAL A 47 14.73 7.04 -7.89
C VAL A 47 13.50 7.42 -7.08
N ASP A 48 12.52 8.04 -7.74
CA ASP A 48 11.24 8.38 -7.14
C ASP A 48 10.24 7.26 -7.43
N ILE A 49 9.55 6.81 -6.40
CA ILE A 49 8.45 5.85 -6.55
C ILE A 49 7.20 6.52 -5.96
N PHE A 50 6.13 6.51 -6.73
CA PHE A 50 4.83 7.01 -6.34
C PHE A 50 3.76 6.03 -6.80
N SER A 51 2.70 5.84 -6.02
CA SER A 51 1.61 4.94 -6.42
C SER A 51 0.24 5.53 -6.16
N LEU A 52 -0.70 5.09 -6.99
CA LEU A 52 -2.11 5.52 -7.00
C LEU A 52 -3.03 4.31 -7.03
N GLU A 53 -4.23 4.49 -6.51
CA GLU A 53 -5.30 3.50 -6.61
C GLU A 53 -6.02 3.56 -7.96
N TYR A 54 -6.25 4.75 -8.47
CA TYR A 54 -7.12 4.98 -9.60
C TYR A 54 -6.61 6.04 -10.56
N ILE A 55 -6.74 5.75 -11.84
CA ILE A 55 -6.58 6.69 -12.95
C ILE A 55 -7.93 6.79 -13.64
N ALA A 56 -8.47 8.00 -13.74
CA ALA A 56 -9.75 8.24 -14.38
C ALA A 56 -9.69 7.91 -15.89
N PRO A 57 -10.83 7.58 -16.55
CA PRO A 57 -10.83 7.25 -17.99
C PRO A 57 -10.30 8.37 -18.89
N ASP A 58 -10.33 9.61 -18.43
CA ASP A 58 -9.76 10.78 -19.11
C ASP A 58 -8.26 10.99 -18.83
N GLY A 59 -7.63 10.05 -18.12
CA GLY A 59 -6.21 10.08 -17.76
C GLY A 59 -5.89 10.93 -16.53
N ARG A 60 -6.86 11.54 -15.87
CA ARG A 60 -6.61 12.28 -14.62
C ARG A 60 -6.18 11.32 -13.52
N LEU A 61 -5.06 11.66 -12.89
CA LEU A 61 -4.57 10.96 -11.72
C LEU A 61 -5.39 11.36 -10.50
N GLN A 62 -5.99 10.37 -9.84
CA GLN A 62 -6.67 10.61 -8.57
C GLN A 62 -5.66 10.48 -7.43
N HIS A 63 -5.35 11.60 -6.82
CA HIS A 63 -4.61 11.63 -5.56
C HIS A 63 -5.26 12.62 -4.60
N SER A 64 -5.30 12.26 -3.32
CA SER A 64 -5.77 13.14 -2.25
C SER A 64 -4.78 13.08 -1.10
N LEU A 65 -4.93 14.00 -0.13
CA LEU A 65 -4.04 14.11 1.05
C LEU A 65 -2.54 14.28 0.71
N GLY A 66 -2.22 14.79 -0.49
CA GLY A 66 -0.85 15.04 -0.92
C GLY A 66 -0.07 13.78 -1.28
N ASN A 67 1.26 13.91 -1.32
CA ASN A 67 2.15 12.84 -1.80
C ASN A 67 2.61 11.89 -0.68
N ARG A 68 1.75 11.52 0.25
CA ARG A 68 2.12 10.62 1.36
C ARG A 68 2.60 9.26 0.89
N ASN A 69 2.19 8.85 -0.31
CA ASN A 69 2.54 7.57 -0.91
C ASN A 69 3.84 7.60 -1.74
N GLY A 70 4.51 8.74 -1.82
CA GLY A 70 5.79 8.90 -2.49
C GLY A 70 6.98 8.47 -1.63
N LEU A 71 8.05 8.02 -2.29
CA LEU A 71 9.37 7.86 -1.69
C LEU A 71 10.45 8.27 -2.68
N ARG A 72 11.60 8.70 -2.16
CA ARG A 72 12.80 9.00 -2.95
C ARG A 72 13.98 8.23 -2.39
N TYR A 73 14.72 7.61 -3.28
CA TYR A 73 15.99 6.98 -3.00
C TYR A 73 17.08 7.64 -3.86
N ILE A 74 18.22 7.97 -3.26
CA ILE A 74 19.39 8.50 -3.99
C ILE A 74 20.41 7.38 -4.12
N THR A 75 20.82 7.08 -5.34
CA THR A 75 21.72 5.97 -5.62
C THR A 75 23.14 6.26 -5.17
N ARG A 76 23.83 5.22 -4.75
CA ARG A 76 25.29 5.15 -4.69
C ARG A 76 25.85 4.58 -5.99
N GLN A 77 27.14 4.71 -6.22
CA GLN A 77 27.81 4.12 -7.37
C GLN A 77 27.71 2.60 -7.34
N GLY A 78 27.29 1.99 -8.45
CA GLY A 78 27.23 0.55 -8.64
C GLY A 78 25.91 -0.06 -8.16
N VAL A 79 25.96 -1.17 -7.44
CA VAL A 79 24.78 -1.96 -7.01
C VAL A 79 24.06 -1.25 -5.87
N ASN A 80 22.76 -1.09 -6.04
CA ASN A 80 21.83 -0.54 -5.07
C ASN A 80 20.70 -1.57 -4.82
N GLU A 81 20.58 -2.02 -3.59
CA GLU A 81 19.51 -2.88 -3.09
C GLU A 81 18.75 -2.10 -2.02
N PHE A 82 17.44 -2.04 -2.14
CA PHE A 82 16.60 -1.25 -1.25
C PHE A 82 15.24 -1.90 -1.04
N THR A 83 14.76 -1.82 0.19
CA THR A 83 13.37 -2.09 0.55
C THR A 83 12.83 -0.89 1.31
N SER A 84 11.63 -0.42 0.96
CA SER A 84 11.03 0.76 1.59
C SER A 84 10.75 0.50 3.07
N LEU A 85 10.95 1.54 3.90
CA LEU A 85 10.74 1.46 5.34
C LEU A 85 9.28 1.66 5.74
N LYS A 86 8.47 2.23 4.86
CA LYS A 86 7.05 2.48 5.08
C LYS A 86 6.23 1.60 4.14
N ARG A 87 5.20 0.96 4.69
CA ARG A 87 4.16 0.26 3.93
C ARG A 87 3.44 1.25 3.01
N ARG A 88 3.22 0.86 1.77
CA ARG A 88 2.60 1.68 0.73
C ARG A 88 1.54 0.87 0.00
N SER A 89 0.68 1.56 -0.71
CA SER A 89 -0.40 0.92 -1.44
C SER A 89 -0.59 1.55 -2.82
N GLY A 90 -1.14 0.81 -3.74
CA GLY A 90 -1.52 1.28 -5.06
C GLY A 90 -1.74 0.15 -6.05
N ARG A 91 -2.45 0.47 -7.11
CA ARG A 91 -2.53 -0.33 -8.32
C ARG A 91 -1.54 0.16 -9.38
N TYR A 92 -1.48 1.48 -9.56
CA TYR A 92 -0.60 2.11 -10.54
C TYR A 92 0.64 2.62 -9.84
N VAL A 93 1.81 2.25 -10.34
CA VAL A 93 3.11 2.61 -9.76
C VAL A 93 3.94 3.35 -10.81
N PHE A 94 4.44 4.51 -10.41
CA PHE A 94 5.31 5.38 -11.21
C PHE A 94 6.71 5.30 -10.60
N LEU A 95 7.68 4.90 -11.40
CA LEU A 95 9.09 4.91 -11.06
C LEU A 95 9.79 5.94 -11.94
N THR A 96 10.21 7.06 -11.36
CA THR A 96 10.86 8.14 -12.09
C THR A 96 12.35 8.18 -11.77
N LEU A 97 13.19 8.16 -12.80
CA LEU A 97 14.64 8.30 -12.71
C LEU A 97 15.02 9.74 -13.04
N ARG A 98 15.58 10.45 -12.04
CA ARG A 98 16.04 11.83 -12.20
C ARG A 98 17.53 11.93 -12.11
N ASN A 99 18.08 12.98 -12.72
CA ASN A 99 19.53 13.25 -12.78
C ASN A 99 20.34 12.11 -13.43
N GLN A 100 19.72 11.33 -14.30
CA GLN A 100 20.34 10.20 -14.98
C GLN A 100 21.29 10.71 -16.06
N LYS A 101 22.57 10.33 -16.01
CA LYS A 101 23.60 10.66 -17.01
C LYS A 101 24.00 9.44 -17.83
N THR A 102 23.95 8.27 -17.23
CA THR A 102 24.27 6.99 -17.84
C THR A 102 23.10 6.02 -17.71
N PRO A 103 23.09 4.88 -18.42
CA PRO A 103 22.01 3.92 -18.30
C PRO A 103 21.89 3.35 -16.88
N VAL A 104 20.66 3.32 -16.35
CA VAL A 104 20.30 2.59 -15.13
C VAL A 104 19.85 1.18 -15.52
N ARG A 105 20.41 0.17 -14.89
CA ARG A 105 20.04 -1.23 -15.10
C ARG A 105 19.23 -1.73 -13.95
N ILE A 106 17.92 -1.94 -14.16
CA ILE A 106 16.99 -2.45 -13.16
C ILE A 106 16.96 -3.97 -13.27
N ARG A 107 17.41 -4.65 -12.23
CA ARG A 107 17.45 -6.11 -12.12
C ARG A 107 16.16 -6.66 -11.56
N ASN A 108 15.56 -5.92 -10.64
CA ASN A 108 14.34 -6.31 -9.95
C ASN A 108 13.61 -5.08 -9.45
N PHE A 109 12.28 -5.07 -9.60
CA PHE A 109 11.39 -4.10 -8.97
C PHE A 109 10.12 -4.84 -8.57
N ARG A 110 9.80 -4.84 -7.29
CA ARG A 110 8.68 -5.62 -6.73
C ARG A 110 7.99 -4.89 -5.59
N LEU A 111 6.76 -5.26 -5.34
CA LEU A 111 6.06 -4.98 -4.10
C LEU A 111 6.02 -6.26 -3.27
N ILE A 112 6.55 -6.19 -2.05
CA ILE A 112 6.49 -7.27 -1.07
C ILE A 112 5.18 -7.07 -0.31
N GLU A 113 4.17 -7.92 -0.57
CA GLU A 113 2.87 -7.81 0.08
C GLU A 113 3.02 -7.88 1.61
N SER A 114 2.31 -7.00 2.30
CA SER A 114 2.25 -6.95 3.75
C SER A 114 0.81 -6.75 4.20
N THR A 115 0.19 -7.84 4.61
CA THR A 115 -1.15 -7.89 5.20
C THR A 115 -1.11 -8.77 6.43
N TYR A 116 -2.13 -8.70 7.29
CA TYR A 116 -2.25 -9.63 8.40
C TYR A 116 -2.32 -11.07 7.87
N PRO A 117 -1.55 -12.03 8.43
CA PRO A 117 -1.49 -13.40 7.92
C PRO A 117 -2.79 -14.14 8.24
N LEU A 118 -3.61 -14.36 7.22
CA LEU A 118 -4.94 -14.96 7.32
C LEU A 118 -5.23 -15.86 6.13
N ASP A 119 -5.99 -16.91 6.40
CA ASP A 119 -6.61 -17.73 5.38
C ASP A 119 -8.09 -17.37 5.24
N TYR A 120 -8.63 -17.46 4.02
CA TYR A 120 -10.06 -17.34 3.77
C TYR A 120 -10.75 -18.62 4.24
N VAL A 121 -11.63 -18.49 5.24
CA VAL A 121 -12.44 -19.61 5.74
C VAL A 121 -13.90 -19.47 5.33
N GLY A 122 -14.36 -18.26 5.05
CA GLY A 122 -15.69 -17.97 4.53
C GLY A 122 -15.74 -17.98 3.01
N SER A 123 -16.88 -18.34 2.47
CA SER A 123 -17.16 -18.28 1.04
C SER A 123 -18.58 -17.80 0.80
N PHE A 124 -18.81 -17.22 -0.38
CA PHE A 124 -20.14 -16.81 -0.81
C PHE A 124 -20.33 -17.19 -2.28
N ALA A 125 -21.48 -17.71 -2.62
CA ALA A 125 -21.90 -17.96 -3.99
C ALA A 125 -23.41 -17.85 -4.11
N CYS A 126 -23.89 -17.25 -5.18
CA CYS A 126 -25.32 -17.14 -5.45
C CYS A 126 -25.62 -17.18 -6.97
N SER A 127 -26.89 -17.03 -7.34
CA SER A 127 -27.31 -17.03 -8.76
C SER A 127 -26.99 -15.72 -9.51
N ASP A 128 -26.59 -14.67 -8.80
CA ASP A 128 -26.19 -13.38 -9.40
C ASP A 128 -24.67 -13.18 -9.28
N ALA A 129 -23.95 -13.40 -10.38
CA ALA A 129 -22.51 -13.27 -10.43
C ALA A 129 -21.97 -11.87 -10.05
N ARG A 130 -22.82 -10.84 -10.04
CA ARG A 130 -22.43 -9.50 -9.57
C ARG A 130 -22.24 -9.50 -8.05
N LEU A 131 -23.06 -10.23 -7.31
CA LEU A 131 -22.93 -10.37 -5.87
C LEU A 131 -21.71 -11.20 -5.50
N ASP A 132 -21.39 -12.26 -6.27
CA ASP A 132 -20.14 -13.01 -6.10
C ASP A 132 -18.94 -12.09 -6.29
N ARG A 133 -18.96 -11.26 -7.34
CA ARG A 133 -17.89 -10.29 -7.58
C ARG A 133 -17.79 -9.22 -6.49
N ILE A 134 -18.90 -8.76 -5.94
CA ILE A 134 -18.93 -7.82 -4.81
C ILE A 134 -18.27 -8.48 -3.58
N TRP A 135 -18.57 -9.73 -3.30
CA TRP A 135 -17.93 -10.49 -2.22
C TRP A 135 -16.42 -10.55 -2.40
N ASP A 136 -15.93 -10.94 -3.58
CA ASP A 136 -14.50 -11.05 -3.87
C ASP A 136 -13.77 -9.72 -3.66
N VAL A 137 -14.32 -8.63 -4.20
CA VAL A 137 -13.73 -7.29 -4.07
C VAL A 137 -13.76 -6.82 -2.62
N SER A 138 -14.87 -7.04 -1.90
CA SER A 138 -15.03 -6.60 -0.52
C SER A 138 -14.09 -7.33 0.44
N THR A 139 -13.99 -8.66 0.30
CA THR A 139 -13.12 -9.47 1.16
C THR A 139 -11.65 -9.19 0.89
N ARG A 140 -11.27 -8.96 -0.37
CA ARG A 140 -9.93 -8.53 -0.72
C ARG A 140 -9.63 -7.14 -0.15
N THR A 141 -10.54 -6.18 -0.28
CA THR A 141 -10.36 -4.82 0.27
C THR A 141 -10.17 -4.88 1.78
N LEU A 142 -10.99 -5.66 2.47
CA LEU A 142 -10.85 -5.89 3.90
C LEU A 142 -9.44 -6.42 4.25
N LYS A 143 -8.95 -7.43 3.52
CA LYS A 143 -7.59 -7.96 3.72
C LYS A 143 -6.51 -6.89 3.56
N LEU A 144 -6.64 -6.01 2.56
CA LEU A 144 -5.68 -4.92 2.34
C LEU A 144 -5.68 -3.87 3.45
N CYS A 145 -6.79 -3.73 4.19
CA CYS A 145 -6.92 -2.85 5.36
C CYS A 145 -6.48 -3.53 6.67
N MET A 146 -6.05 -4.79 6.63
CA MET A 146 -5.58 -5.54 7.79
C MET A 146 -4.06 -5.57 7.84
N GLU A 147 -3.49 -4.89 8.82
CA GLU A 147 -2.05 -4.89 9.11
C GLU A 147 -1.82 -5.42 10.54
N ASP A 148 -1.24 -4.64 11.44
CA ASP A 148 -1.20 -4.93 12.86
C ASP A 148 -2.44 -4.37 13.60
N THR A 149 -3.24 -3.59 12.90
CA THR A 149 -4.61 -3.15 13.25
C THR A 149 -5.47 -3.19 11.99
N PHE A 150 -6.79 -3.02 12.16
CA PHE A 150 -7.61 -2.57 11.05
C PHE A 150 -7.28 -1.11 10.74
N THR A 151 -7.23 -0.77 9.43
CA THR A 151 -6.99 0.59 8.94
C THR A 151 -8.12 0.99 8.00
N ASP A 152 -8.60 2.21 8.12
CA ASP A 152 -9.68 2.79 7.30
C ASP A 152 -9.48 2.63 5.79
N CYS A 153 -8.24 2.69 5.35
CA CYS A 153 -7.87 2.52 3.96
C CYS A 153 -6.40 2.12 3.79
N PRO A 154 -6.03 1.44 2.70
CA PRO A 154 -4.66 0.96 2.50
C PRO A 154 -3.71 2.05 2.01
N LEU A 155 -4.22 3.21 1.52
CA LEU A 155 -3.38 4.23 0.87
C LEU A 155 -3.33 5.57 1.60
N TYR A 156 -4.48 6.22 1.81
CA TYR A 156 -4.50 7.64 2.16
C TYR A 156 -4.19 7.90 3.63
N GLU A 157 -5.03 7.48 4.53
CA GLU A 157 -4.87 7.70 5.97
C GLU A 157 -4.01 6.63 6.62
N GLN A 158 -4.23 5.36 6.29
CA GLN A 158 -3.51 4.21 6.85
C GLN A 158 -3.54 4.20 8.38
N THR A 159 -4.71 4.44 8.95
CA THR A 159 -4.88 4.69 10.37
C THR A 159 -5.98 3.81 10.95
N HIS A 160 -5.83 3.46 12.23
CA HIS A 160 -6.86 2.77 12.97
C HIS A 160 -7.95 3.76 13.42
N TRP A 161 -9.11 3.71 12.76
CA TRP A 161 -10.33 4.38 13.18
C TRP A 161 -11.26 3.40 13.89
N VAL A 162 -11.79 3.77 15.06
CA VAL A 162 -12.59 2.86 15.88
C VAL A 162 -13.91 2.46 15.20
N GLY A 163 -14.55 3.40 14.50
CA GLY A 163 -15.78 3.14 13.75
C GLY A 163 -15.56 2.16 12.61
N ASP A 164 -14.50 2.38 11.83
CA ASP A 164 -14.10 1.52 10.72
C ASP A 164 -13.72 0.13 11.22
N ALA A 165 -12.86 0.06 12.24
CA ALA A 165 -12.42 -1.20 12.83
C ALA A 165 -13.58 -2.05 13.38
N ARG A 166 -14.65 -1.42 13.90
CA ARG A 166 -15.86 -2.14 14.31
C ARG A 166 -16.51 -2.85 13.12
N ASN A 167 -16.71 -2.14 12.02
CA ASN A 167 -17.33 -2.71 10.83
C ASN A 167 -16.42 -3.77 10.19
N GLU A 168 -15.13 -3.51 10.08
CA GLU A 168 -14.14 -4.44 9.57
C GLU A 168 -14.07 -5.72 10.41
N SER A 169 -14.15 -5.62 11.74
CA SER A 169 -14.21 -6.77 12.64
C SER A 169 -15.43 -7.65 12.37
N LEU A 170 -16.61 -7.05 12.20
CA LEU A 170 -17.85 -7.78 11.92
C LEU A 170 -17.77 -8.52 10.57
N LEU A 171 -17.10 -7.93 9.58
CA LEU A 171 -16.89 -8.57 8.28
C LEU A 171 -15.77 -9.63 8.33
N ALA A 172 -14.73 -9.40 9.13
CA ALA A 172 -13.60 -10.32 9.26
C ALA A 172 -13.98 -11.66 9.91
N TYR A 173 -14.93 -11.67 10.83
CA TYR A 173 -15.36 -12.90 11.50
C TYR A 173 -15.86 -13.98 10.51
N PRO A 174 -16.83 -13.73 9.64
CA PRO A 174 -17.29 -14.74 8.68
C PRO A 174 -16.27 -15.02 7.57
N VAL A 175 -15.40 -14.06 7.22
CA VAL A 175 -14.45 -14.21 6.11
C VAL A 175 -13.19 -14.96 6.52
N PHE A 176 -12.61 -14.61 7.67
CA PHE A 176 -11.30 -15.10 8.12
C PHE A 176 -11.35 -15.92 9.41
N GLY A 177 -12.47 -15.96 10.10
CA GLY A 177 -12.66 -16.77 11.31
C GLY A 177 -11.82 -16.35 12.52
N THR A 178 -11.22 -15.15 12.49
CA THR A 178 -10.33 -14.68 13.57
C THR A 178 -10.92 -13.51 14.32
N THR A 179 -10.57 -13.41 15.62
CA THR A 179 -10.89 -12.28 16.49
C THR A 179 -9.63 -11.52 16.98
N ASP A 180 -8.46 -11.96 16.58
CA ASP A 180 -7.20 -11.47 17.17
C ASP A 180 -6.96 -9.99 16.88
N LEU A 181 -7.17 -9.59 15.62
CA LEU A 181 -7.01 -8.21 15.23
C LEU A 181 -8.06 -7.29 15.89
N ALA A 182 -9.31 -7.75 15.99
CA ALA A 182 -10.37 -7.04 16.70
C ALA A 182 -10.01 -6.82 18.19
N ARG A 183 -9.51 -7.86 18.87
CA ARG A 183 -9.03 -7.77 20.26
C ARG A 183 -7.88 -6.78 20.41
N ARG A 184 -6.95 -6.76 19.44
CA ARG A 184 -5.86 -5.79 19.44
C ARG A 184 -6.37 -4.37 19.29
N CYS A 185 -7.27 -4.12 18.35
CA CYS A 185 -7.90 -2.81 18.14
C CYS A 185 -8.62 -2.30 19.40
N ILE A 186 -9.39 -3.16 20.07
CA ILE A 186 -10.06 -2.84 21.35
C ILE A 186 -9.03 -2.44 22.42
N ARG A 187 -7.94 -3.19 22.55
CA ARG A 187 -6.87 -2.88 23.54
C ARG A 187 -6.22 -1.54 23.26
N ILE A 188 -5.86 -1.26 22.00
CA ILE A 188 -5.23 0.01 21.61
C ILE A 188 -6.18 1.18 21.87
N THR A 189 -7.45 1.02 21.55
CA THR A 189 -8.49 2.02 21.85
C THR A 189 -8.61 2.26 23.37
N ALA A 190 -8.63 1.21 24.17
CA ALA A 190 -8.68 1.33 25.63
C ALA A 190 -7.42 2.02 26.20
N GLN A 191 -6.24 1.72 25.66
CA GLN A 191 -4.99 2.36 26.06
C GLN A 191 -4.95 3.86 25.78
N SER A 192 -5.78 4.36 24.86
CA SER A 192 -5.89 5.81 24.64
C SER A 192 -6.38 6.56 25.89
N LEU A 193 -7.09 5.89 26.82
CA LEU A 193 -7.51 6.44 28.10
C LEU A 193 -6.34 6.78 29.06
N GLU A 194 -5.16 6.23 28.83
CA GLU A 194 -3.95 6.59 29.55
C GLU A 194 -3.49 8.04 29.25
N ARG A 195 -3.89 8.57 28.10
CA ARG A 195 -3.54 9.92 27.63
C ARG A 195 -4.69 10.90 27.71
N TYR A 196 -5.91 10.44 27.56
CA TYR A 196 -7.10 11.27 27.43
C TYR A 196 -8.22 10.74 28.33
N PRO A 197 -9.10 11.62 28.85
CA PRO A 197 -10.19 11.21 29.74
C PRO A 197 -11.30 10.42 29.03
N ILE A 198 -11.25 10.33 27.70
CA ILE A 198 -12.16 9.54 26.86
C ILE A 198 -11.38 8.76 25.81
N ALA A 199 -11.92 7.63 25.38
CA ALA A 199 -11.28 6.81 24.36
C ALA A 199 -11.08 7.57 23.06
N GLY A 200 -9.89 7.46 22.46
CA GLY A 200 -9.59 8.06 21.17
C GLY A 200 -10.31 7.35 20.02
N CYS A 201 -10.80 8.12 19.06
CA CYS A 201 -11.43 7.57 17.87
C CYS A 201 -10.42 7.05 16.84
N GLN A 202 -9.19 7.53 16.93
CA GLN A 202 -8.08 7.19 16.06
C GLN A 202 -6.85 6.88 16.90
N THR A 203 -6.16 5.80 16.60
CA THR A 203 -4.92 5.44 17.29
C THR A 203 -3.86 4.90 16.33
N PRO A 204 -2.59 5.33 16.41
CA PRO A 204 -2.13 6.45 17.22
C PRO A 204 -2.69 7.78 16.65
N SER A 205 -3.23 8.60 17.53
CA SER A 205 -3.83 9.87 17.09
C SER A 205 -2.77 10.91 16.79
N SER A 206 -2.80 11.44 15.58
CA SER A 206 -2.21 12.75 15.25
C SER A 206 -3.29 13.86 15.29
N TRP A 207 -4.53 13.49 15.54
CA TRP A 207 -5.69 14.36 15.54
C TRP A 207 -6.37 14.23 16.90
N ASP A 208 -6.52 15.34 17.61
CA ASP A 208 -7.18 15.39 18.92
C ASP A 208 -8.71 15.28 18.79
N VAL A 209 -9.16 14.33 17.98
CA VAL A 209 -10.58 14.06 17.83
C VAL A 209 -10.96 12.95 18.81
N LEU A 210 -11.73 13.30 19.82
CA LEU A 210 -12.23 12.40 20.83
C LEU A 210 -13.65 11.95 20.44
N ILE A 211 -13.90 10.67 20.45
CA ILE A 211 -15.26 10.13 20.38
C ILE A 211 -15.71 9.77 21.80
N PRO A 212 -16.94 10.12 22.17
CA PRO A 212 -17.55 9.55 23.38
C PRO A 212 -17.47 8.03 23.29
N ALA A 213 -17.02 7.38 24.35
CA ALA A 213 -17.04 5.91 24.43
C ALA A 213 -18.47 5.41 24.15
N TRP A 214 -18.61 4.47 23.27
CA TRP A 214 -19.88 3.81 22.96
C TRP A 214 -20.40 3.00 24.16
#